data_5459cd716eef147005387086b448a302
#
_entry.id   5459cd716eef147005387086b448a302
#
_cell.length_a   1.000
_cell.length_b   1.000
_cell.length_c   1.000
_cell.angle_alpha   90.00
_cell.angle_beta   90.00
_cell.angle_gamma   90.00
#
_symmetry.space_group_name_H-M   'P 1'
#
loop_
_entity.id
_entity.type
_entity.pdbx_description
1 polymer ?
#
loop_
_entity_poly.entity_id
_entity_poly.type
_entity_poly.pdbx_seq_one_letter_code
_entity_poly.pdbx_strand_id
1 'polypeptide(L)'
;LSLILMFVLVKTASDLYLYTFISVIGSGISCILNLIYCRKYLKLSLVWRLDLVKHFKPIMVLFSGGLVISIYANSDMLILEWFKGAYYVGLYAVAARVYTILKNLLASIYSVTIPRLSHLFGEQKIDEFKKSYTQILSVVTLILIPMSAGLIVLSREIILFLGGIKFIDATLTLQLLAISLIGAIFGGILTYGLNIPIGRESVNL
;
A
#
# COMPACT_ATOMS: atom_id res chain seq x y z
N LEU A 1 -9.06 -3.34 -18.95
CA LEU A 1 -9.00 -2.78 -20.31
C LEU A 1 -7.60 -2.20 -20.61
N SER A 2 -7.05 -1.33 -19.76
CA SER A 2 -5.72 -0.71 -19.95
C SER A 2 -4.59 -1.73 -20.08
N LEU A 3 -4.58 -2.79 -19.26
CA LEU A 3 -3.61 -3.87 -19.35
C LEU A 3 -3.62 -4.57 -20.72
N ILE A 4 -4.78 -4.90 -21.24
CA ILE A 4 -4.93 -5.54 -22.56
C ILE A 4 -4.39 -4.61 -23.66
N LEU A 5 -4.77 -3.33 -23.60
CA LEU A 5 -4.28 -2.33 -24.56
C LEU A 5 -2.76 -2.15 -24.48
N MET A 6 -2.16 -2.18 -23.27
CA MET A 6 -0.72 -2.13 -23.11
C MET A 6 -0.02 -3.31 -23.80
N PHE A 7 -0.49 -4.54 -23.56
CA PHE A 7 0.11 -5.73 -24.17
C PHE A 7 -0.02 -5.78 -25.70
N VAL A 8 -1.09 -5.22 -26.25
CA VAL A 8 -1.35 -5.22 -27.69
C VAL A 8 -0.60 -4.11 -28.41
N LEU A 9 -0.55 -2.91 -27.83
CA LEU A 9 -0.09 -1.69 -28.52
C LEU A 9 1.34 -1.30 -28.17
N VAL A 10 1.84 -1.59 -26.95
CA VAL A 10 3.19 -1.22 -26.53
C VAL A 10 4.14 -2.38 -26.82
N LYS A 11 4.96 -2.25 -27.88
CA LYS A 11 5.90 -3.30 -28.31
C LYS A 11 7.35 -2.88 -28.22
N THR A 12 7.63 -1.60 -28.25
CA THR A 12 8.99 -1.04 -28.30
C THR A 12 9.25 -0.01 -27.22
N ALA A 13 10.51 0.23 -26.88
CA ALA A 13 10.91 1.22 -25.90
C ALA A 13 10.57 2.67 -26.33
N SER A 14 10.34 2.90 -27.62
CA SER A 14 9.92 4.20 -28.18
C SER A 14 8.44 4.50 -27.92
N ASP A 15 7.64 3.49 -27.53
CA ASP A 15 6.20 3.65 -27.30
C ASP A 15 5.85 4.19 -25.89
N LEU A 16 6.81 4.87 -25.25
CA LEU A 16 6.66 5.44 -23.90
C LEU A 16 5.46 6.38 -23.81
N TYR A 17 5.25 7.22 -24.80
CA TYR A 17 4.11 8.14 -24.87
C TYR A 17 2.78 7.38 -24.97
N LEU A 18 2.75 6.31 -25.77
CA LEU A 18 1.58 5.47 -25.94
C LEU A 18 1.24 4.74 -24.64
N TYR A 19 2.25 4.20 -23.96
CA TYR A 19 2.09 3.61 -22.62
C TYR A 19 1.49 4.58 -21.60
N THR A 20 2.02 5.80 -21.54
CA THR A 20 1.53 6.85 -20.64
C THR A 20 0.09 7.22 -20.98
N PHE A 21 -0.23 7.39 -22.26
CA PHE A 21 -1.58 7.74 -22.72
C PHE A 21 -2.60 6.65 -22.36
N ILE A 22 -2.27 5.38 -22.56
CA ILE A 22 -3.14 4.24 -22.17
C ILE A 22 -3.35 4.21 -20.65
N SER A 23 -2.31 4.49 -19.86
CA SER A 23 -2.41 4.54 -18.38
C SER A 23 -3.36 5.65 -17.93
N VAL A 24 -3.26 6.84 -18.52
CA VAL A 24 -4.12 7.99 -18.22
C VAL A 24 -5.57 7.72 -18.61
N ILE A 25 -5.79 7.15 -19.81
CA ILE A 25 -7.15 6.76 -20.26
C ILE A 25 -7.74 5.72 -19.31
N GLY A 26 -6.97 4.70 -18.92
CA GLY A 26 -7.44 3.66 -18.02
C GLY A 26 -7.88 4.21 -16.66
N SER A 27 -7.11 5.13 -16.11
CA SER A 27 -7.45 5.83 -14.84
C SER A 27 -8.65 6.75 -15.03
N GLY A 28 -8.70 7.49 -16.15
CA GLY A 28 -9.80 8.38 -16.49
C GLY A 28 -11.14 7.67 -16.63
N ILE A 29 -11.17 6.53 -17.33
CA ILE A 29 -12.36 5.69 -17.48
C ILE A 29 -12.85 5.21 -16.11
N SER A 30 -11.94 4.73 -15.24
CA SER A 30 -12.31 4.31 -13.89
C SER A 30 -12.93 5.46 -13.09
N CYS A 31 -12.38 6.67 -13.20
CA CYS A 31 -12.90 7.85 -12.53
C CYS A 31 -14.32 8.21 -13.05
N ILE A 32 -14.51 8.19 -14.37
CA ILE A 32 -15.81 8.48 -15.00
C ILE A 32 -16.86 7.44 -14.58
N LEU A 33 -16.52 6.15 -14.59
CA LEU A 33 -17.44 5.08 -14.16
C LEU A 33 -17.84 5.25 -12.70
N ASN A 34 -16.88 5.57 -11.82
CA ASN A 34 -17.17 5.86 -10.42
C ASN A 34 -18.09 7.08 -10.26
N LEU A 35 -17.87 8.13 -11.04
CA LEU A 35 -18.74 9.33 -11.04
C LEU A 35 -20.16 9.02 -11.49
N ILE A 36 -20.32 8.21 -12.53
CA ILE A 36 -21.64 7.75 -13.01
C ILE A 36 -22.34 6.92 -11.95
N TYR A 37 -21.59 6.01 -11.29
CA TYR A 37 -22.15 5.19 -10.22
C TYR A 37 -22.54 6.02 -8.98
N CYS A 38 -21.71 6.99 -8.60
CA CYS A 38 -22.00 7.91 -7.50
C CYS A 38 -23.26 8.75 -7.72
N ARG A 39 -23.58 9.12 -8.98
CA ARG A 39 -24.82 9.86 -9.29
C ARG A 39 -26.09 9.14 -8.84
N LYS A 40 -26.04 7.80 -8.75
CA LYS A 40 -27.19 7.00 -8.27
C LYS A 40 -27.48 7.24 -6.77
N TYR A 41 -26.44 7.56 -6.00
CA TYR A 41 -26.53 7.71 -4.54
C TYR A 41 -26.44 9.17 -4.08
N LEU A 42 -25.81 10.03 -4.87
CA LEU A 42 -25.57 11.42 -4.55
C LEU A 42 -26.21 12.32 -5.59
N LYS A 43 -27.03 13.27 -5.15
CA LYS A 43 -27.48 14.38 -6.00
C LYS A 43 -26.32 15.35 -6.13
N LEU A 44 -25.55 15.23 -7.21
CA LEU A 44 -24.48 16.18 -7.53
C LEU A 44 -25.14 17.50 -7.95
N SER A 45 -25.24 18.45 -7.03
CA SER A 45 -25.61 19.84 -7.34
C SER A 45 -24.32 20.67 -7.44
N LEU A 46 -24.14 21.33 -8.57
CA LEU A 46 -23.04 22.28 -8.73
C LEU A 46 -23.41 23.55 -7.92
N VAL A 47 -22.82 23.67 -6.73
CA VAL A 47 -23.03 24.84 -5.88
C VAL A 47 -22.00 25.89 -6.24
N TRP A 48 -22.44 27.00 -6.85
CA TRP A 48 -21.55 28.11 -7.25
C TRP A 48 -21.03 28.94 -6.08
N ARG A 49 -21.66 28.86 -4.91
CA ARG A 49 -21.19 29.52 -3.68
C ARG A 49 -20.46 28.51 -2.81
N LEU A 50 -19.17 28.35 -3.11
CA LEU A 50 -18.28 27.54 -2.29
C LEU A 50 -17.79 28.40 -1.12
N ASP A 51 -18.16 28.03 0.10
CA ASP A 51 -17.64 28.61 1.35
C ASP A 51 -16.21 28.11 1.60
N LEU A 52 -15.29 28.48 0.70
CA LEU A 52 -13.91 27.98 0.69
C LEU A 52 -13.19 28.25 2.01
N VAL A 53 -13.49 29.39 2.64
CA VAL A 53 -12.86 29.78 3.91
C VAL A 53 -13.20 28.79 5.03
N LYS A 54 -14.43 28.29 5.09
CA LYS A 54 -14.87 27.31 6.08
C LYS A 54 -14.18 25.96 5.92
N HIS A 55 -13.90 25.57 4.66
CA HIS A 55 -13.30 24.29 4.33
C HIS A 55 -11.76 24.34 4.26
N PHE A 56 -11.16 25.54 4.23
CA PHE A 56 -9.73 25.69 4.08
C PHE A 56 -8.93 25.04 5.21
N LYS A 57 -9.30 25.28 6.45
CA LYS A 57 -8.60 24.71 7.63
C LYS A 57 -8.64 23.16 7.65
N PRO A 58 -9.80 22.50 7.50
CA PRO A 58 -9.86 21.05 7.40
C PRO A 58 -9.07 20.48 6.21
N ILE A 59 -9.12 21.15 5.04
CA ILE A 59 -8.37 20.73 3.86
C ILE A 59 -6.86 20.82 4.13
N MET A 60 -6.38 21.90 4.74
CA MET A 60 -4.95 22.06 5.06
C MET A 60 -4.46 20.99 6.04
N VAL A 61 -5.26 20.61 7.03
CA VAL A 61 -4.91 19.54 7.97
C VAL A 61 -4.79 18.20 7.24
N LEU A 62 -5.77 17.86 6.40
CA LEU A 62 -5.73 16.62 5.61
C LEU A 62 -4.58 16.61 4.60
N PHE A 63 -4.34 17.74 3.94
CA PHE A 63 -3.24 17.90 3.00
C PHE A 63 -1.88 17.73 3.69
N SER A 64 -1.68 18.40 4.84
CA SER A 64 -0.44 18.25 5.61
C SER A 64 -0.20 16.81 6.06
N GLY A 65 -1.24 16.11 6.53
CA GLY A 65 -1.15 14.69 6.86
C GLY A 65 -0.78 13.83 5.64
N GLY A 66 -1.39 14.09 4.49
CA GLY A 66 -1.06 13.41 3.23
C GLY A 66 0.38 13.68 2.77
N LEU A 67 0.88 14.91 2.93
CA LEU A 67 2.26 15.26 2.64
C LEU A 67 3.25 14.50 3.52
N VAL A 68 3.01 14.46 4.83
CA VAL A 68 3.87 13.73 5.78
C VAL A 68 3.93 12.25 5.41
N ILE A 69 2.77 11.62 5.14
CA ILE A 69 2.72 10.22 4.72
C ILE A 69 3.46 10.02 3.40
N SER A 70 3.31 10.91 2.43
CA SER A 70 3.97 10.80 1.13
C SER A 70 5.49 10.96 1.24
N ILE A 71 5.96 11.91 2.04
CA ILE A 71 7.39 12.11 2.32
C ILE A 71 7.94 10.86 3.02
N TYR A 72 7.29 10.38 4.06
CA TYR A 72 7.70 9.18 4.77
C TYR A 72 7.78 7.95 3.84
N ALA A 73 6.79 7.74 2.99
CA ALA A 73 6.71 6.57 2.12
C ALA A 73 7.73 6.58 0.97
N ASN A 74 8.29 7.74 0.61
CA ASN A 74 9.23 7.86 -0.50
C ASN A 74 10.61 8.39 -0.08
N SER A 75 10.83 8.67 1.20
CA SER A 75 12.08 9.25 1.70
C SER A 75 13.28 8.33 1.48
N ASP A 76 13.10 7.03 1.57
CA ASP A 76 14.12 6.03 1.30
C ASP A 76 14.64 6.10 -0.14
N MET A 77 13.76 6.24 -1.12
CA MET A 77 14.15 6.41 -2.53
C MET A 77 14.85 7.75 -2.78
N LEU A 78 14.37 8.84 -2.18
CA LEU A 78 14.98 10.17 -2.32
C LEU A 78 16.38 10.21 -1.71
N ILE A 79 16.56 9.64 -0.52
CA ILE A 79 17.86 9.56 0.15
C ILE A 79 18.82 8.68 -0.67
N LEU A 80 18.32 7.54 -1.16
CA LEU A 80 19.14 6.64 -1.97
C LEU A 80 19.61 7.30 -3.27
N GLU A 81 18.73 8.08 -3.94
CA GLU A 81 19.08 8.83 -5.14
C GLU A 81 20.18 9.84 -4.86
N TRP A 82 20.08 10.59 -3.76
CA TRP A 82 21.04 11.63 -3.41
C TRP A 82 22.44 11.07 -3.11
N PHE A 83 22.53 9.91 -2.46
CA PHE A 83 23.81 9.30 -2.06
C PHE A 83 24.40 8.33 -3.09
N LYS A 84 23.57 7.65 -3.88
CA LYS A 84 24.01 6.55 -4.76
C LYS A 84 23.61 6.72 -6.22
N GLY A 85 22.64 7.60 -6.51
CA GLY A 85 22.16 7.85 -7.87
C GLY A 85 21.04 6.92 -8.34
N ALA A 86 20.47 7.27 -9.49
CA ALA A 86 19.28 6.65 -10.06
C ALA A 86 19.37 5.14 -10.30
N TYR A 87 20.59 4.61 -10.57
CA TYR A 87 20.79 3.18 -10.77
C TYR A 87 20.37 2.36 -9.53
N TYR A 88 20.83 2.78 -8.35
CA TYR A 88 20.49 2.10 -7.10
C TYR A 88 19.04 2.27 -6.70
N VAL A 89 18.43 3.41 -7.04
CA VAL A 89 16.97 3.61 -6.88
C VAL A 89 16.20 2.60 -7.74
N GLY A 90 16.65 2.35 -8.97
CA GLY A 90 16.06 1.33 -9.84
C GLY A 90 16.13 -0.07 -9.25
N LEU A 91 17.27 -0.47 -8.69
CA LEU A 91 17.44 -1.75 -8.00
C LEU A 91 16.51 -1.87 -6.78
N TYR A 92 16.48 -0.81 -5.95
CA TYR A 92 15.61 -0.75 -4.78
C TYR A 92 14.12 -0.82 -5.17
N ALA A 93 13.71 -0.11 -6.21
CA ALA A 93 12.32 -0.06 -6.65
C ALA A 93 11.77 -1.43 -7.05
N VAL A 94 12.56 -2.28 -7.71
CA VAL A 94 12.16 -3.66 -8.06
C VAL A 94 11.94 -4.48 -6.80
N ALA A 95 12.87 -4.45 -5.84
CA ALA A 95 12.74 -5.17 -4.59
C ALA A 95 11.57 -4.64 -3.73
N ALA A 96 11.41 -3.32 -3.63
CA ALA A 96 10.33 -2.66 -2.91
C ALA A 96 8.95 -2.97 -3.50
N ARG A 97 8.86 -3.19 -4.81
CA ARG A 97 7.61 -3.61 -5.45
C ARG A 97 7.14 -4.97 -4.96
N VAL A 98 8.05 -5.95 -4.90
CA VAL A 98 7.77 -7.29 -4.37
C VAL A 98 7.33 -7.21 -2.90
N TYR A 99 8.12 -6.51 -2.10
CA TYR A 99 7.83 -6.26 -0.69
C TYR A 99 6.43 -5.66 -0.48
N THR A 100 6.08 -4.63 -1.24
CA THR A 100 4.80 -3.93 -1.12
C THR A 100 3.62 -4.82 -1.47
N ILE A 101 3.74 -5.66 -2.50
CA ILE A 101 2.70 -6.62 -2.89
C ILE A 101 2.43 -7.60 -1.73
N LEU A 102 3.48 -8.19 -1.16
CA LEU A 102 3.34 -9.15 -0.06
C LEU A 102 2.85 -8.49 1.23
N LYS A 103 3.35 -7.30 1.53
CA LYS A 103 2.87 -6.49 2.66
C LYS A 103 1.38 -6.20 2.55
N ASN A 104 0.89 -5.75 1.39
CA ASN A 104 -0.52 -5.45 1.17
C ASN A 104 -1.39 -6.70 1.25
N LEU A 105 -0.91 -7.84 0.75
CA LEU A 105 -1.60 -9.11 0.84
C LEU A 105 -1.81 -9.53 2.31
N LEU A 106 -0.78 -9.46 3.13
CA LEU A 106 -0.88 -9.75 4.57
C LEU A 106 -1.70 -8.71 5.32
N ALA A 107 -1.57 -7.43 4.95
CA ALA A 107 -2.33 -6.32 5.54
C ALA A 107 -3.85 -6.47 5.32
N SER A 108 -4.27 -7.09 4.22
CA SER A 108 -5.68 -7.34 3.95
C SER A 108 -6.35 -8.21 5.03
N ILE A 109 -5.60 -9.13 5.64
CA ILE A 109 -6.12 -10.04 6.67
C ILE A 109 -6.59 -9.24 7.90
N TYR A 110 -5.77 -8.33 8.41
CA TYR A 110 -6.18 -7.55 9.59
C TYR A 110 -7.13 -6.41 9.21
N SER A 111 -7.07 -5.85 8.01
CA SER A 111 -8.00 -4.79 7.61
C SER A 111 -9.45 -5.25 7.57
N VAL A 112 -9.71 -6.49 7.15
CA VAL A 112 -11.07 -7.08 7.16
C VAL A 112 -11.57 -7.34 8.59
N THR A 113 -10.67 -7.55 9.54
CA THR A 113 -11.03 -7.90 10.92
C THR A 113 -11.21 -6.70 11.85
N ILE A 114 -10.73 -5.50 11.47
CA ILE A 114 -10.88 -4.26 12.25
C ILE A 114 -12.34 -3.99 12.67
N PRO A 115 -13.34 -4.00 11.77
CA PRO A 115 -14.72 -3.72 12.16
C PRO A 115 -15.26 -4.70 13.21
N ARG A 116 -14.90 -5.98 13.09
CA ARG A 116 -15.30 -7.01 14.05
C ARG A 116 -14.67 -6.77 15.42
N LEU A 117 -13.38 -6.47 15.46
CA LEU A 117 -12.68 -6.18 16.71
C LEU A 117 -13.23 -4.92 17.39
N SER A 118 -13.50 -3.86 16.61
CA SER A 118 -14.10 -2.62 17.12
C SER A 118 -15.50 -2.85 17.70
N HIS A 119 -16.31 -3.69 17.04
CA HIS A 119 -17.65 -4.05 17.55
C HIS A 119 -17.57 -4.83 18.87
N LEU A 120 -16.70 -5.86 18.94
CA LEU A 120 -16.52 -6.65 20.16
C LEU A 120 -16.03 -5.80 21.35
N PHE A 121 -15.14 -4.86 21.08
CA PHE A 121 -14.67 -3.93 22.10
C PHE A 121 -15.77 -2.96 22.55
N GLY A 122 -16.55 -2.41 21.60
CA GLY A 122 -17.69 -1.53 21.89
C GLY A 122 -18.80 -2.20 22.72
N GLU A 123 -19.04 -3.50 22.52
CA GLU A 123 -19.96 -4.32 23.32
C GLU A 123 -19.36 -4.81 24.65
N GLN A 124 -18.14 -4.43 24.98
CA GLN A 124 -17.40 -4.87 26.18
C GLN A 124 -17.19 -6.39 26.28
N LYS A 125 -17.22 -7.09 25.18
CA LYS A 125 -16.95 -8.54 25.06
C LYS A 125 -15.44 -8.80 24.99
N ILE A 126 -14.74 -8.46 26.07
CA ILE A 126 -13.27 -8.45 26.11
C ILE A 126 -12.66 -9.83 25.87
N ASP A 127 -13.28 -10.91 26.34
CA ASP A 127 -12.75 -12.26 26.14
C ASP A 127 -12.88 -12.72 24.69
N GLU A 128 -13.99 -12.40 24.02
CA GLU A 128 -14.17 -12.65 22.59
C GLU A 128 -13.21 -11.79 21.74
N PHE A 129 -12.99 -10.55 22.15
CA PHE A 129 -12.00 -9.66 21.54
C PHE A 129 -10.60 -10.27 21.60
N LYS A 130 -10.13 -10.68 22.79
CA LYS A 130 -8.82 -11.32 22.99
C LYS A 130 -8.68 -12.58 22.15
N LYS A 131 -9.70 -13.44 22.16
CA LYS A 131 -9.72 -14.68 21.37
C LYS A 131 -9.59 -14.39 19.87
N SER A 132 -10.37 -13.44 19.35
CA SER A 132 -10.32 -13.03 17.94
C SER A 132 -8.96 -12.42 17.57
N TYR A 133 -8.42 -11.54 18.42
CA TYR A 133 -7.11 -10.92 18.21
C TYR A 133 -5.98 -11.97 18.17
N THR A 134 -5.96 -12.91 19.13
CA THR A 134 -4.97 -14.01 19.16
C THR A 134 -5.10 -14.90 17.94
N GLN A 135 -6.31 -15.18 17.48
CA GLN A 135 -6.54 -15.97 16.27
C GLN A 135 -5.97 -15.26 15.02
N ILE A 136 -6.20 -13.96 14.87
CA ILE A 136 -5.64 -13.18 13.77
C ILE A 136 -4.10 -13.20 13.82
N LEU A 137 -3.54 -12.96 15.01
CA LEU A 137 -2.10 -12.99 15.22
C LEU A 137 -1.50 -14.34 14.82
N SER A 138 -2.12 -15.44 15.23
CA SER A 138 -1.68 -16.79 14.91
C SER A 138 -1.73 -17.08 13.40
N VAL A 139 -2.83 -16.71 12.74
CA VAL A 139 -3.00 -16.92 11.29
C VAL A 139 -1.97 -16.10 10.51
N VAL A 140 -1.81 -14.82 10.86
CA VAL A 140 -0.84 -13.96 10.17
C VAL A 140 0.57 -14.46 10.39
N THR A 141 0.94 -14.85 11.62
CA THR A 141 2.28 -15.40 11.93
C THR A 141 2.55 -16.68 11.16
N LEU A 142 1.56 -17.57 11.07
CA LEU A 142 1.67 -18.83 10.33
C LEU A 142 1.96 -18.61 8.84
N ILE A 143 1.44 -17.55 8.24
CA ILE A 143 1.66 -17.23 6.83
C ILE A 143 2.94 -16.39 6.68
N LEU A 144 3.17 -15.43 7.56
CA LEU A 144 4.26 -14.47 7.50
C LEU A 144 5.64 -15.14 7.58
N ILE A 145 5.82 -16.07 8.51
CA ILE A 145 7.13 -16.72 8.73
C ILE A 145 7.58 -17.50 7.50
N PRO A 146 6.80 -18.46 6.96
CA PRO A 146 7.22 -19.20 5.77
C PRO A 146 7.29 -18.29 4.52
N MET A 147 6.43 -17.26 4.41
CA MET A 147 6.49 -16.30 3.33
C MET A 147 7.80 -15.49 3.36
N SER A 148 8.20 -14.98 4.52
CA SER A 148 9.47 -14.24 4.67
C SER A 148 10.67 -15.14 4.43
N ALA A 149 10.66 -16.36 4.94
CA ALA A 149 11.73 -17.34 4.70
C ALA A 149 11.82 -17.70 3.20
N GLY A 150 10.70 -17.98 2.57
CA GLY A 150 10.62 -18.25 1.12
C GLY A 150 11.13 -17.06 0.29
N LEU A 151 10.76 -15.83 0.69
CA LEU A 151 11.23 -14.62 0.02
C LEU A 151 12.76 -14.44 0.13
N ILE A 152 13.34 -14.78 1.28
CA ILE A 152 14.80 -14.73 1.46
C ILE A 152 15.48 -15.78 0.57
N VAL A 153 15.01 -17.02 0.59
CA VAL A 153 15.62 -18.13 -0.17
C VAL A 153 15.47 -17.93 -1.68
N LEU A 154 14.27 -17.52 -2.13
CA LEU A 154 13.96 -17.36 -3.56
C LEU A 154 14.19 -15.93 -4.07
N SER A 155 14.84 -15.07 -3.29
CA SER A 155 15.03 -13.66 -3.65
C SER A 155 15.70 -13.47 -5.01
N ARG A 156 16.73 -14.27 -5.30
CA ARG A 156 17.47 -14.22 -6.57
C ARG A 156 16.57 -14.60 -7.76
N GLU A 157 15.83 -15.67 -7.64
CA GLU A 157 14.94 -16.19 -8.68
C GLU A 157 13.79 -15.22 -8.94
N ILE A 158 13.24 -14.64 -7.89
CA ILE A 158 12.17 -13.63 -7.97
C ILE A 158 12.68 -12.38 -8.70
N ILE A 159 13.87 -11.88 -8.35
CA ILE A 159 14.47 -10.72 -9.02
C ILE A 159 14.78 -11.04 -10.48
N LEU A 160 15.32 -12.21 -10.78
CA LEU A 160 15.59 -12.62 -12.15
C LEU A 160 14.30 -12.73 -12.99
N PHE A 161 13.24 -13.25 -12.40
CA PHE A 161 11.95 -13.40 -13.08
C PHE A 161 11.29 -12.04 -13.37
N LEU A 162 11.34 -11.10 -12.44
CA LEU A 162 10.66 -9.81 -12.56
C LEU A 162 11.48 -8.72 -13.26
N GLY A 163 12.77 -8.64 -12.93
CA GLY A 163 13.66 -7.57 -13.41
C GLY A 163 14.67 -8.01 -14.46
N GLY A 164 14.88 -9.32 -14.57
CA GLY A 164 15.93 -9.88 -15.41
C GLY A 164 17.32 -9.73 -14.80
N ILE A 165 18.34 -10.16 -15.57
CA ILE A 165 19.75 -10.22 -15.09
C ILE A 165 20.32 -8.86 -14.69
N LYS A 166 19.81 -7.77 -15.27
CA LYS A 166 20.26 -6.39 -14.99
C LYS A 166 19.95 -5.94 -13.54
N PHE A 167 19.00 -6.58 -12.89
CA PHE A 167 18.56 -6.23 -11.52
C PHE A 167 19.01 -7.23 -10.48
N ILE A 168 19.92 -8.16 -10.81
CA ILE A 168 20.36 -9.23 -9.89
C ILE A 168 20.95 -8.69 -8.59
N ASP A 169 21.58 -7.52 -8.62
CA ASP A 169 22.14 -6.85 -7.45
C ASP A 169 21.08 -6.39 -6.44
N ALA A 170 19.79 -6.36 -6.84
CA ALA A 170 18.68 -6.10 -5.94
C ALA A 170 18.36 -7.29 -5.00
N THR A 171 18.99 -8.44 -5.19
CA THR A 171 18.74 -9.66 -4.38
C THR A 171 18.94 -9.41 -2.90
N LEU A 172 20.07 -8.82 -2.50
CA LEU A 172 20.34 -8.49 -1.09
C LEU A 172 19.31 -7.51 -0.52
N THR A 173 18.92 -6.51 -1.31
CA THR A 173 17.89 -5.55 -0.93
C THR A 173 16.56 -6.25 -0.65
N LEU A 174 16.15 -7.21 -1.49
CA LEU A 174 14.93 -7.98 -1.30
C LEU A 174 15.01 -8.86 -0.04
N GLN A 175 16.16 -9.47 0.26
CA GLN A 175 16.36 -10.25 1.47
C GLN A 175 16.22 -9.40 2.73
N LEU A 176 16.80 -8.19 2.76
CA LEU A 176 16.69 -7.26 3.88
C LEU A 176 15.23 -6.78 4.05
N LEU A 177 14.55 -6.48 2.96
CA LEU A 177 13.13 -6.13 2.98
C LEU A 177 12.25 -7.29 3.46
N ALA A 178 12.59 -8.54 3.14
CA ALA A 178 11.90 -9.71 3.64
C ALA A 178 11.98 -9.85 5.17
N ILE A 179 13.12 -9.51 5.75
CA ILE A 179 13.27 -9.46 7.22
C ILE A 179 12.43 -8.32 7.80
N SER A 180 12.48 -7.14 7.18
CA SER A 180 11.70 -5.97 7.62
C SER A 180 10.19 -6.19 7.54
N LEU A 181 9.73 -7.08 6.63
CA LEU A 181 8.32 -7.44 6.49
C LEU A 181 7.73 -7.98 7.80
N ILE A 182 8.51 -8.74 8.55
CA ILE A 182 8.10 -9.29 9.85
C ILE A 182 7.73 -8.15 10.81
N GLY A 183 8.64 -7.20 10.99
CA GLY A 183 8.40 -6.03 11.86
C GLY A 183 7.24 -5.16 11.38
N ALA A 184 7.15 -4.91 10.06
CA ALA A 184 6.09 -4.09 9.49
C ALA A 184 4.70 -4.69 9.67
N ILE A 185 4.55 -6.01 9.54
CA ILE A 185 3.26 -6.69 9.71
C ILE A 185 2.86 -6.76 11.18
N PHE A 186 3.79 -7.09 12.09
CA PHE A 186 3.48 -7.06 13.53
C PHE A 186 3.13 -5.65 14.00
N GLY A 187 3.85 -4.61 13.55
CA GLY A 187 3.51 -3.22 13.81
C GLY A 187 2.12 -2.86 13.28
N GLY A 188 1.78 -3.31 12.08
CA GLY A 188 0.44 -3.14 11.52
C GLY A 188 -0.66 -3.82 12.35
N ILE A 189 -0.45 -5.04 12.82
CA ILE A 189 -1.42 -5.75 13.69
C ILE A 189 -1.61 -5.02 15.02
N LEU A 190 -0.55 -4.51 15.62
CA LEU A 190 -0.65 -3.71 16.85
C LEU A 190 -1.42 -2.41 16.62
N THR A 191 -1.13 -1.71 15.53
CA THR A 191 -1.78 -0.45 15.18
C THR A 191 -3.25 -0.68 14.81
N TYR A 192 -3.51 -1.49 13.81
CA TYR A 192 -4.84 -1.66 13.23
C TYR A 192 -5.70 -2.68 13.99
N GLY A 193 -5.09 -3.70 14.57
CA GLY A 193 -5.80 -4.75 15.29
C GLY A 193 -6.03 -4.46 16.77
N LEU A 194 -5.22 -3.59 17.38
CA LEU A 194 -5.33 -3.27 18.81
C LEU A 194 -5.65 -1.80 19.05
N ASN A 195 -4.77 -0.87 18.64
CA ASN A 195 -4.88 0.55 19.00
C ASN A 195 -6.13 1.22 18.42
N ILE A 196 -6.45 0.98 17.15
CA ILE A 196 -7.64 1.58 16.51
C ILE A 196 -8.95 1.05 17.12
N PRO A 197 -9.17 -0.26 17.28
CA PRO A 197 -10.40 -0.77 17.91
C PRO A 197 -10.63 -0.26 19.35
N ILE A 198 -9.56 0.03 20.09
CA ILE A 198 -9.62 0.53 21.48
C ILE A 198 -9.76 2.06 21.54
N GLY A 199 -9.70 2.77 20.41
CA GLY A 199 -9.77 4.23 20.36
C GLY A 199 -8.48 4.94 20.79
N ARG A 200 -7.33 4.26 20.75
CA ARG A 200 -6.01 4.81 21.06
C ARG A 200 -5.24 5.19 19.78
N GLU A 201 -5.89 5.87 18.87
CA GLU A 201 -5.30 6.26 17.58
C GLU A 201 -4.13 7.23 17.75
N SER A 202 -4.15 8.06 18.81
CA SER A 202 -3.10 9.04 19.12
C SER A 202 -1.75 8.42 19.49
N VAL A 203 -1.71 7.13 19.82
CA VAL A 203 -0.44 6.42 20.13
C VAL A 203 0.35 6.09 18.86
N ASN A 204 -0.30 6.17 17.70
CA ASN A 204 0.30 5.85 16.40
C ASN A 204 0.84 7.08 15.65
N LEU A 205 0.74 8.27 16.26
CA LEU A 205 1.31 9.53 15.77
C LEU A 205 2.65 9.80 16.44
#